data_bd64817abd882472c7243535c1f4fad3
#
_entry.id   bd64817abd882472c7243535c1f4fad3
#
_cell.length_a   1.000
_cell.length_b   1.000
_cell.length_c   1.000
_cell.angle_alpha   90.00
_cell.angle_beta   90.00
_cell.angle_gamma   90.00
#
_symmetry.space_group_name_H-M   'P 1'
#
loop_
_entity.id
_entity.type
_entity.pdbx_description
1 polymer ?
#
loop_
_entity_poly.entity_id
_entity_poly.type
_entity_poly.pdbx_seq_one_letter_code
_entity_poly.pdbx_strand_id
1 'polypeptide(L)'
;EVELNDGSIKQVDNPSRLPTNYRQMREPIAEVNILTPQDYVGSIMSLCVERRGVQKNMHFSQGQVSMHWEMPMNEVVMDFFDRLKSVSRGFASLDYAFSRFEAANLVKLDILINGDRVDALASIVHRNQAQTRGRSLAEKMKELIPRQMFDVALQAAIGGQVIARQTVKALRKNVTAKCYGGDITRKKKLLEKQKEGK
;
A
#
# COMPACT_ATOMS: atom_id res chain seq x y z
N GLU A 1 -0.93 -1.35 17.86
CA GLU A 1 -0.16 -1.34 19.13
C GLU A 1 1.23 -1.88 18.92
N VAL A 2 2.16 -1.47 19.76
CA VAL A 2 3.55 -1.92 19.76
C VAL A 2 3.94 -2.33 21.17
N GLU A 3 4.45 -3.55 21.31
CA GLU A 3 5.01 -4.04 22.56
C GLU A 3 6.50 -3.72 22.61
N LEU A 4 6.91 -2.95 23.60
CA LEU A 4 8.30 -2.59 23.84
C LEU A 4 9.08 -3.73 24.52
N ASN A 5 10.40 -3.62 24.53
CA ASN A 5 11.25 -4.65 25.12
C ASN A 5 11.09 -4.80 26.65
N ASP A 6 10.55 -3.79 27.31
CA ASP A 6 10.20 -3.79 28.73
C ASP A 6 8.83 -4.41 29.04
N GLY A 7 8.10 -4.88 27.99
CA GLY A 7 6.76 -5.46 28.11
C GLY A 7 5.63 -4.43 28.13
N SER A 8 5.94 -3.13 28.07
CA SER A 8 4.91 -2.10 28.00
C SER A 8 4.29 -2.02 26.60
N ILE A 9 2.98 -1.72 26.54
CA ILE A 9 2.22 -1.60 25.28
C ILE A 9 2.03 -0.10 24.99
N LYS A 10 2.47 0.33 23.81
CA LYS A 10 2.27 1.68 23.32
C LYS A 10 1.34 1.68 22.12
N GLN A 11 0.32 2.53 22.15
CA GLN A 11 -0.49 2.81 20.98
C GLN A 11 0.27 3.74 20.02
N VAL A 12 0.36 3.33 18.76
CA VAL A 12 0.97 4.09 17.67
C VAL A 12 -0.07 4.33 16.60
N ASP A 13 -0.54 5.54 16.52
CA ASP A 13 -1.53 6.03 15.55
C ASP A 13 -0.88 6.53 14.24
N ASN A 14 0.40 6.88 14.30
CA ASN A 14 1.15 7.37 13.14
C ASN A 14 2.44 6.56 12.94
N PRO A 15 2.68 6.02 11.73
CA PRO A 15 3.90 5.26 11.41
C PRO A 15 5.21 6.01 11.69
N SER A 16 5.20 7.36 11.62
CA SER A 16 6.38 8.18 11.93
C SER A 16 6.78 8.14 13.41
N ARG A 17 5.84 7.82 14.29
CA ARG A 17 6.05 7.71 15.74
C ARG A 17 6.40 6.30 16.20
N LEU A 18 6.64 5.39 15.27
CA LEU A 18 7.04 4.02 15.59
C LEU A 18 8.38 4.02 16.33
N PRO A 19 8.46 3.44 17.54
CA PRO A 19 9.72 3.28 18.26
C PRO A 19 10.74 2.49 17.44
N THR A 20 12.02 2.82 17.58
CA THR A 20 13.11 2.07 16.91
C THR A 20 13.33 0.69 17.53
N ASN A 21 13.08 0.58 18.85
CA ASN A 21 13.29 -0.64 19.62
C ASN A 21 11.95 -1.14 20.16
N TYR A 22 11.43 -2.19 19.55
CA TYR A 22 10.21 -2.87 19.98
C TYR A 22 10.39 -4.38 19.86
N ARG A 23 9.64 -5.13 20.64
CA ARG A 23 9.63 -6.59 20.63
C ARG A 23 8.77 -7.12 19.49
N GLN A 24 7.53 -6.61 19.40
CA GLN A 24 6.58 -7.00 18.37
C GLN A 24 5.54 -5.92 18.10
N MET A 25 4.97 -5.95 16.89
CA MET A 25 3.81 -5.13 16.56
C MET A 25 2.53 -5.96 16.63
N ARG A 26 1.45 -5.33 17.09
CA ARG A 26 0.12 -5.94 17.19
C ARG A 26 -0.84 -5.15 16.31
N GLU A 27 -1.60 -5.85 15.48
CA GLU A 27 -2.63 -5.23 14.64
C GLU A 27 -4.03 -5.48 15.21
N PRO A 28 -4.97 -4.55 15.00
CA PRO A 28 -6.35 -4.75 15.39
C PRO A 28 -7.02 -5.78 14.48
N ILE A 29 -7.69 -6.75 15.08
CA ILE A 29 -8.49 -7.75 14.39
C ILE A 29 -9.96 -7.38 14.51
N ALA A 30 -10.68 -7.46 13.39
CA ALA A 30 -12.12 -7.28 13.32
C ALA A 30 -12.81 -8.64 13.17
N GLU A 31 -13.93 -8.79 13.86
CA GLU A 31 -14.95 -9.78 13.54
C GLU A 31 -15.81 -9.25 12.40
N VAL A 32 -15.94 -10.04 11.35
CA VAL A 32 -16.61 -9.67 10.12
C VAL A 32 -17.74 -10.63 9.83
N ASN A 33 -18.97 -10.11 9.71
CA ASN A 33 -20.15 -10.88 9.35
C ASN A 33 -20.55 -10.50 7.92
N ILE A 34 -20.64 -11.48 7.04
CA ILE A 34 -21.05 -11.30 5.66
C ILE A 34 -22.32 -12.11 5.42
N LEU A 35 -23.37 -11.46 4.95
CA LEU A 35 -24.58 -12.12 4.49
C LEU A 35 -24.66 -12.04 2.96
N THR A 36 -24.82 -13.19 2.30
CA THR A 36 -24.78 -13.27 0.84
C THR A 36 -25.67 -14.41 0.33
N PRO A 37 -26.22 -14.32 -0.92
CA PRO A 37 -26.76 -15.47 -1.61
C PRO A 37 -25.70 -16.56 -1.83
N GLN A 38 -26.15 -17.82 -1.87
CA GLN A 38 -25.29 -18.99 -1.97
C GLN A 38 -24.37 -18.96 -3.21
N ASP A 39 -24.83 -18.37 -4.30
CA ASP A 39 -24.09 -18.31 -5.58
C ASP A 39 -22.74 -17.57 -5.48
N TYR A 40 -22.59 -16.67 -4.52
CA TYR A 40 -21.40 -15.82 -4.37
C TYR A 40 -20.43 -16.27 -3.28
N VAL A 41 -20.76 -17.33 -2.55
CA VAL A 41 -19.97 -17.82 -1.40
C VAL A 41 -18.50 -18.07 -1.81
N GLY A 42 -18.27 -18.79 -2.92
CA GLY A 42 -16.91 -19.11 -3.36
C GLY A 42 -16.06 -17.88 -3.68
N SER A 43 -16.62 -16.90 -4.37
CA SER A 43 -15.93 -15.65 -4.70
C SER A 43 -15.60 -14.83 -3.46
N ILE A 44 -16.53 -14.79 -2.49
CA ILE A 44 -16.35 -14.07 -1.23
C ILE A 44 -15.32 -14.79 -0.34
N MET A 45 -15.34 -16.11 -0.27
CA MET A 45 -14.31 -16.87 0.45
C MET A 45 -12.92 -16.58 -0.08
N SER A 46 -12.74 -16.60 -1.41
CA SER A 46 -11.46 -16.26 -2.04
C SER A 46 -11.00 -14.84 -1.70
N LEU A 47 -11.93 -13.88 -1.72
CA LEU A 47 -11.64 -12.49 -1.33
C LEU A 47 -11.21 -12.40 0.14
N CYS A 48 -11.91 -13.08 1.07
CA CYS A 48 -11.57 -13.07 2.50
C CYS A 48 -10.19 -13.68 2.76
N VAL A 49 -9.86 -14.79 2.09
CA VAL A 49 -8.54 -15.44 2.21
C VAL A 49 -7.43 -14.53 1.65
N GLU A 50 -7.64 -13.87 0.51
CA GLU A 50 -6.70 -12.87 -0.04
C GLU A 50 -6.41 -11.75 0.97
N ARG A 51 -7.40 -11.38 1.79
CA ARG A 51 -7.32 -10.35 2.82
C ARG A 51 -6.91 -10.88 4.20
N ARG A 52 -6.26 -12.04 4.24
CA ARG A 52 -5.76 -12.65 5.48
C ARG A 52 -6.88 -13.00 6.47
N GLY A 53 -8.09 -13.21 5.98
CA GLY A 53 -9.23 -13.62 6.77
C GLY A 53 -9.11 -15.08 7.24
N VAL A 54 -9.55 -15.31 8.46
CA VAL A 54 -9.72 -16.65 9.06
C VAL A 54 -11.19 -16.92 9.22
N GLN A 55 -11.70 -17.94 8.55
CA GLN A 55 -13.10 -18.35 8.65
C GLN A 55 -13.37 -18.95 10.02
N LYS A 56 -14.39 -18.49 10.71
CA LYS A 56 -14.85 -19.03 12.00
C LYS A 56 -16.08 -19.89 11.84
N ASN A 57 -17.09 -19.39 11.16
CA ASN A 57 -18.36 -20.06 11.03
C ASN A 57 -19.05 -19.75 9.69
N MET A 58 -19.96 -20.64 9.28
CA MET A 58 -20.79 -20.45 8.11
C MET A 58 -22.15 -21.10 8.34
N HIS A 59 -23.22 -20.34 8.14
CA HIS A 59 -24.60 -20.77 8.32
C HIS A 59 -25.38 -20.62 7.03
N PHE A 60 -26.02 -21.70 6.60
CA PHE A 60 -26.90 -21.72 5.44
C PHE A 60 -28.36 -21.65 5.90
N SER A 61 -29.13 -20.69 5.38
CA SER A 61 -30.53 -20.53 5.67
C SER A 61 -31.29 -20.01 4.46
N GLN A 62 -32.29 -20.76 3.96
CA GLN A 62 -33.24 -20.35 2.93
C GLN A 62 -32.61 -19.69 1.68
N GLY A 63 -31.47 -20.26 1.19
CA GLY A 63 -30.75 -19.73 0.01
C GLY A 63 -29.80 -18.58 0.29
N GLN A 64 -29.72 -18.12 1.54
CA GLN A 64 -28.72 -17.17 2.00
C GLN A 64 -27.67 -17.85 2.88
N VAL A 65 -26.47 -17.27 2.92
CA VAL A 65 -25.35 -17.75 3.72
C VAL A 65 -24.84 -16.61 4.57
N SER A 66 -24.79 -16.87 5.88
CA SER A 66 -24.13 -15.99 6.83
C SER A 66 -22.72 -16.54 7.10
N MET A 67 -21.70 -15.74 6.85
CA MET A 67 -20.30 -16.09 7.00
C MET A 67 -19.67 -15.24 8.07
N HIS A 68 -19.05 -15.89 9.05
CA HIS A 68 -18.33 -15.21 10.12
C HIS A 68 -16.82 -15.40 9.95
N TRP A 69 -16.09 -14.28 9.93
CA TRP A 69 -14.65 -14.20 9.69
C TRP A 69 -13.96 -13.34 10.74
N GLU A 70 -12.70 -13.64 10.99
CA GLU A 70 -11.77 -12.70 11.64
C GLU A 70 -10.77 -12.20 10.62
N MET A 71 -10.59 -10.88 10.54
CA MET A 71 -9.72 -10.24 9.57
C MET A 71 -8.98 -9.06 10.19
N PRO A 72 -7.75 -8.76 9.77
CA PRO A 72 -7.11 -7.52 10.17
C PRO A 72 -7.98 -6.31 9.79
N MET A 73 -8.23 -5.42 10.74
CA MET A 73 -9.12 -4.28 10.53
C MET A 73 -8.63 -3.38 9.39
N ASN A 74 -7.32 -3.26 9.21
CA ASN A 74 -6.75 -2.49 8.11
C ASN A 74 -7.14 -3.04 6.73
N GLU A 75 -7.32 -4.36 6.60
CA GLU A 75 -7.79 -4.99 5.35
C GLU A 75 -9.29 -4.76 5.10
N VAL A 76 -10.07 -4.59 6.17
CA VAL A 76 -11.53 -4.37 6.08
C VAL A 76 -11.85 -2.92 5.74
N VAL A 77 -11.17 -1.96 6.38
CA VAL A 77 -11.50 -0.53 6.27
C VAL A 77 -11.12 0.07 4.91
N MET A 78 -10.14 -0.50 4.21
CA MET A 78 -9.65 0.07 2.94
C MET A 78 -10.69 -0.08 1.80
N ASP A 79 -10.51 -1.06 0.95
CA ASP A 79 -11.31 -1.28 -0.26
C ASP A 79 -12.12 -2.59 -0.22
N PHE A 80 -12.18 -3.24 0.94
CA PHE A 80 -12.83 -4.55 1.07
C PHE A 80 -14.32 -4.49 0.76
N PHE A 81 -15.03 -3.47 1.23
CA PHE A 81 -16.46 -3.30 0.98
C PHE A 81 -16.76 -3.16 -0.51
N ASP A 82 -15.99 -2.34 -1.22
CA ASP A 82 -16.18 -2.13 -2.66
C ASP A 82 -15.89 -3.42 -3.45
N ARG A 83 -14.85 -4.16 -3.06
CA ARG A 83 -14.54 -5.45 -3.65
C ARG A 83 -15.62 -6.51 -3.34
N LEU A 84 -16.12 -6.53 -2.12
CA LEU A 84 -17.21 -7.40 -1.71
C LEU A 84 -18.46 -7.16 -2.56
N LYS A 85 -18.85 -5.90 -2.73
CA LYS A 85 -19.96 -5.50 -3.59
C LYS A 85 -19.73 -5.89 -5.05
N SER A 86 -18.51 -5.72 -5.55
CA SER A 86 -18.14 -6.08 -6.91
C SER A 86 -18.27 -7.59 -7.16
N VAL A 87 -17.70 -8.44 -6.29
CA VAL A 87 -17.71 -9.92 -6.48
C VAL A 87 -19.09 -10.53 -6.23
N SER A 88 -19.94 -9.87 -5.47
CA SER A 88 -21.30 -10.30 -5.16
C SER A 88 -22.39 -9.62 -6.00
N ARG A 89 -22.00 -8.82 -7.01
CA ARG A 89 -22.93 -8.00 -7.81
C ARG A 89 -23.86 -7.12 -6.96
N GLY A 90 -23.35 -6.65 -5.83
CA GLY A 90 -24.09 -5.79 -4.89
C GLY A 90 -24.95 -6.54 -3.87
N PHE A 91 -25.06 -7.85 -3.93
CA PHE A 91 -25.97 -8.62 -3.06
C PHE A 91 -25.42 -8.86 -1.65
N ALA A 92 -24.10 -8.92 -1.47
CA ALA A 92 -23.53 -9.15 -0.15
C ALA A 92 -23.66 -7.93 0.76
N SER A 93 -23.98 -8.16 2.02
CA SER A 93 -23.90 -7.17 3.09
C SER A 93 -22.75 -7.49 4.04
N LEU A 94 -22.20 -6.46 4.64
CA LEU A 94 -21.05 -6.51 5.54
C LEU A 94 -21.39 -5.78 6.84
N ASP A 95 -21.09 -6.43 7.94
CA ASP A 95 -21.00 -5.83 9.26
C ASP A 95 -19.68 -6.23 9.91
N TYR A 96 -19.03 -5.32 10.63
CA TYR A 96 -17.78 -5.62 11.32
C TYR A 96 -17.65 -4.87 12.63
N ALA A 97 -16.97 -5.48 13.58
CA ALA A 97 -16.69 -4.90 14.88
C ALA A 97 -15.24 -5.19 15.29
N PHE A 98 -14.64 -4.29 16.06
CA PHE A 98 -13.33 -4.55 16.66
C PHE A 98 -13.44 -5.72 17.64
N SER A 99 -12.49 -6.64 17.58
CA SER A 99 -12.40 -7.78 18.49
C SER A 99 -11.23 -7.64 19.46
N ARG A 100 -10.02 -7.68 18.96
CA ARG A 100 -8.80 -7.66 19.78
C ARG A 100 -7.58 -7.17 19.00
N PHE A 101 -6.48 -6.96 19.72
CA PHE A 101 -5.16 -6.81 19.09
C PHE A 101 -4.43 -8.15 19.07
N GLU A 102 -3.80 -8.48 17.95
CA GLU A 102 -3.05 -9.72 17.76
C GLU A 102 -1.67 -9.41 17.16
N ALA A 103 -0.66 -10.12 17.66
CA ALA A 103 0.72 -9.99 17.16
C ALA A 103 0.80 -10.45 15.70
N ALA A 104 1.44 -9.65 14.86
CA ALA A 104 1.61 -9.96 13.46
C ALA A 104 2.98 -9.51 12.94
N ASN A 105 3.44 -10.13 11.85
CA ASN A 105 4.68 -9.75 11.19
C ASN A 105 4.49 -8.49 10.35
N LEU A 106 4.43 -7.35 11.04
CA LEU A 106 4.23 -6.04 10.43
C LEU A 106 5.57 -5.36 10.19
N VAL A 107 5.64 -4.55 9.16
CA VAL A 107 6.80 -3.73 8.81
C VAL A 107 6.37 -2.33 8.45
N LYS A 108 7.22 -1.35 8.75
CA LYS A 108 7.04 0.02 8.29
C LYS A 108 7.51 0.11 6.84
N LEU A 109 6.62 0.52 5.96
CA LEU A 109 6.89 0.82 4.57
C LEU A 109 7.09 2.32 4.44
N ASP A 110 8.30 2.75 4.13
CA ASP A 110 8.65 4.14 3.87
C ASP A 110 8.61 4.41 2.35
N ILE A 111 8.14 5.59 1.99
CA ILE A 111 8.21 6.09 0.61
C ILE A 111 9.24 7.19 0.54
N LEU A 112 10.13 7.09 -0.44
CA LEU A 112 11.16 8.09 -0.69
C LEU A 112 10.94 8.72 -2.06
N ILE A 113 11.06 10.05 -2.12
CA ILE A 113 11.04 10.84 -3.36
C ILE A 113 12.39 11.52 -3.48
N ASN A 114 13.14 11.18 -4.52
CA ASN A 114 14.52 11.65 -4.74
C ASN A 114 15.48 11.39 -3.55
N GLY A 115 15.21 10.34 -2.78
CA GLY A 115 16.00 9.96 -1.60
C GLY A 115 15.45 10.50 -0.28
N ASP A 116 14.56 11.48 -0.31
CA ASP A 116 13.95 12.05 0.90
C ASP A 116 12.71 11.26 1.30
N ARG A 117 12.59 10.93 2.59
CA ARG A 117 11.43 10.22 3.14
C ARG A 117 10.22 11.13 3.22
N VAL A 118 9.07 10.60 2.83
CA VAL A 118 7.78 11.29 2.92
C VAL A 118 6.95 10.63 4.02
N ASP A 119 6.96 11.20 5.21
CA ASP A 119 6.30 10.64 6.39
C ASP A 119 4.79 10.47 6.22
N ALA A 120 4.15 11.36 5.46
CA ALA A 120 2.71 11.29 5.18
C ALA A 120 2.31 10.05 4.35
N LEU A 121 3.25 9.44 3.63
CA LEU A 121 3.05 8.23 2.83
C LEU A 121 3.57 6.96 3.50
N ALA A 122 4.19 7.08 4.68
CA ALA A 122 4.61 5.93 5.44
C ALA A 122 3.41 5.13 5.92
N SER A 123 3.50 3.81 5.84
CA SER A 123 2.44 2.90 6.27
C SER A 123 2.98 1.68 6.98
N ILE A 124 2.17 1.09 7.86
CA ILE A 124 2.48 -0.20 8.48
C ILE A 124 1.69 -1.26 7.72
N VAL A 125 2.40 -2.24 7.19
CA VAL A 125 1.84 -3.29 6.35
C VAL A 125 2.35 -4.66 6.77
N HIS A 126 1.62 -5.71 6.46
CA HIS A 126 2.11 -7.07 6.67
C HIS A 126 3.29 -7.36 5.73
N ARG A 127 4.33 -8.02 6.24
CA ARG A 127 5.59 -8.26 5.51
C ARG A 127 5.40 -8.93 4.17
N ASN A 128 4.50 -9.93 4.09
CA ASN A 128 4.22 -10.66 2.86
C ASN A 128 3.58 -9.79 1.76
N GLN A 129 2.87 -8.72 2.14
CA GLN A 129 2.21 -7.79 1.22
C GLN A 129 3.04 -6.55 0.92
N ALA A 130 4.10 -6.31 1.69
CA ALA A 130 4.88 -5.07 1.63
C ALA A 130 5.45 -4.81 0.23
N GLN A 131 5.96 -5.83 -0.45
CA GLN A 131 6.51 -5.70 -1.79
C GLN A 131 5.44 -5.35 -2.82
N THR A 132 4.31 -6.04 -2.79
CA THR A 132 3.18 -5.79 -3.71
C THR A 132 2.59 -4.41 -3.49
N ARG A 133 2.35 -4.03 -2.25
CA ARG A 133 1.83 -2.69 -1.88
C ARG A 133 2.82 -1.58 -2.23
N GLY A 134 4.12 -1.78 -1.94
CA GLY A 134 5.17 -0.82 -2.27
C GLY A 134 5.28 -0.59 -3.78
N ARG A 135 5.21 -1.65 -4.58
CA ARG A 135 5.22 -1.57 -6.04
C ARG A 135 3.99 -0.84 -6.57
N SER A 136 2.79 -1.26 -6.16
CA SER A 136 1.52 -0.65 -6.59
C SER A 136 1.46 0.84 -6.23
N LEU A 137 1.92 1.21 -5.03
CA LEU A 137 1.96 2.61 -4.62
C LEU A 137 2.93 3.43 -5.47
N ALA A 138 4.15 2.90 -5.71
CA ALA A 138 5.14 3.58 -6.55
C ALA A 138 4.65 3.74 -8.01
N GLU A 139 3.93 2.76 -8.55
CA GLU A 139 3.31 2.82 -9.87
C GLU A 139 2.21 3.89 -9.95
N LYS A 140 1.30 3.91 -8.98
CA LYS A 140 0.25 4.94 -8.89
C LYS A 140 0.84 6.35 -8.74
N MET A 141 1.86 6.50 -7.92
CA MET A 141 2.56 7.79 -7.77
C MET A 141 3.20 8.24 -9.08
N LYS A 142 3.81 7.32 -9.84
CA LYS A 142 4.38 7.62 -11.16
C LYS A 142 3.34 8.13 -12.16
N GLU A 143 2.11 7.62 -12.09
CA GLU A 143 1.00 8.07 -12.95
C GLU A 143 0.47 9.45 -12.54
N LEU A 144 0.38 9.69 -11.23
CA LEU A 144 -0.20 10.92 -10.67
C LEU A 144 0.78 12.11 -10.68
N ILE A 145 2.08 11.84 -10.49
CA ILE A 145 3.09 12.91 -10.45
C ILE A 145 3.39 13.39 -11.88
N PRO A 146 3.12 14.66 -12.20
CA PRO A 146 3.41 15.21 -13.51
C PRO A 146 4.93 15.25 -13.74
N ARG A 147 5.33 15.07 -15.00
CA ARG A 147 6.73 15.17 -15.39
C ARG A 147 7.30 16.55 -15.09
N GLN A 148 8.41 16.57 -14.41
CA GLN A 148 9.19 17.78 -14.10
C GLN A 148 10.34 17.96 -15.10
N MET A 149 11.14 19.02 -14.94
CA MET A 149 12.34 19.25 -15.77
C MET A 149 13.49 18.30 -15.41
N PHE A 150 13.38 17.56 -14.31
CA PHE A 150 14.32 16.55 -13.82
C PHE A 150 13.62 15.22 -13.57
N ASP A 151 14.40 14.13 -13.49
CA ASP A 151 13.88 12.81 -13.18
C ASP A 151 13.50 12.74 -11.69
N VAL A 152 12.29 12.24 -11.40
CA VAL A 152 11.84 12.01 -10.03
C VAL A 152 11.93 10.52 -9.71
N ALA A 153 12.81 10.14 -8.79
CA ALA A 153 12.95 8.78 -8.32
C ALA A 153 11.95 8.51 -7.19
N LEU A 154 11.09 7.50 -7.37
CA LEU A 154 10.13 7.03 -6.40
C LEU A 154 10.59 5.67 -5.88
N GLN A 155 10.73 5.53 -4.58
CA GLN A 155 11.21 4.30 -3.96
C GLN A 155 10.31 3.92 -2.79
N ALA A 156 10.04 2.62 -2.65
CA ALA A 156 9.44 2.05 -1.46
C ALA A 156 10.52 1.25 -0.72
N ALA A 157 10.66 1.47 0.59
CA ALA A 157 11.71 0.86 1.39
C ALA A 157 11.19 0.34 2.72
N ILE A 158 11.84 -0.71 3.23
CA ILE A 158 11.62 -1.28 4.56
C ILE A 158 12.96 -1.23 5.30
N GLY A 159 13.02 -0.53 6.45
CA GLY A 159 14.24 -0.46 7.25
C GLY A 159 15.46 0.08 6.49
N GLY A 160 15.24 0.92 5.46
CA GLY A 160 16.31 1.44 4.61
C GLY A 160 16.61 0.61 3.35
N GLN A 161 16.11 -0.63 3.27
CA GLN A 161 16.24 -1.46 2.07
C GLN A 161 15.15 -1.14 1.06
N VAL A 162 15.54 -0.73 -0.15
CA VAL A 162 14.60 -0.45 -1.25
C VAL A 162 14.04 -1.76 -1.80
N ILE A 163 12.70 -1.89 -1.78
CA ILE A 163 11.96 -3.06 -2.27
C ILE A 163 11.26 -2.83 -3.61
N ALA A 164 10.96 -1.58 -3.95
CA ALA A 164 10.38 -1.18 -5.23
C ALA A 164 10.90 0.18 -5.64
N ARG A 165 11.06 0.37 -6.96
CA ARG A 165 11.51 1.63 -7.53
C ARG A 165 10.77 1.92 -8.83
N GLN A 166 10.37 3.19 -8.99
CA GLN A 166 9.83 3.75 -10.23
C GLN A 166 10.52 5.09 -10.50
N THR A 167 10.46 5.55 -11.73
CA THR A 167 11.02 6.86 -12.11
C THR A 167 10.05 7.61 -13.00
N VAL A 168 9.71 8.83 -12.62
CA VAL A 168 9.01 9.78 -13.48
C VAL A 168 10.08 10.49 -14.29
N LYS A 169 10.13 10.21 -15.61
CA LYS A 169 11.14 10.79 -16.49
C LYS A 169 10.91 12.28 -16.71
N ALA A 170 12.01 13.02 -16.77
CA ALA A 170 11.99 14.46 -17.05
C ALA A 170 11.30 14.80 -18.38
N LEU A 171 10.68 15.97 -18.41
CA LEU A 171 10.26 16.61 -19.64
C LEU A 171 11.50 17.06 -20.41
N ARG A 172 11.82 16.37 -21.49
CA ARG A 172 12.92 16.76 -22.37
C ARG A 172 12.38 17.64 -23.48
N LYS A 173 12.73 18.92 -23.44
CA LYS A 173 12.52 19.83 -24.58
C LYS A 173 13.60 19.56 -25.62
N ASN A 174 13.29 19.73 -26.91
CA ASN A 174 14.30 19.69 -27.95
C ASN A 174 15.13 20.98 -27.92
N VAL A 175 16.04 21.06 -26.96
CA VAL A 175 16.91 22.24 -26.75
C VAL A 175 17.92 22.45 -27.88
N THR A 176 18.10 21.46 -28.76
CA THR A 176 19.04 21.49 -29.87
C THR A 176 18.36 21.84 -31.20
N ALA A 177 17.03 22.00 -31.22
CA ALA A 177 16.26 22.29 -32.46
C ALA A 177 16.71 23.54 -33.20
N LYS A 178 17.21 24.54 -32.47
CA LYS A 178 17.72 25.82 -33.07
C LYS A 178 19.23 25.80 -33.28
N CYS A 179 19.92 24.68 -33.09
CA CYS A 179 21.35 24.58 -33.36
C CYS A 179 21.56 24.14 -34.81
N TYR A 180 21.68 25.10 -35.73
CA TYR A 180 22.04 24.86 -37.11
C TYR A 180 23.54 24.59 -37.25
N GLY A 181 23.91 23.62 -38.10
CA GLY A 181 25.30 23.28 -38.35
C GLY A 181 25.96 22.38 -37.30
N GLY A 182 27.22 22.06 -37.49
CA GLY A 182 27.99 21.06 -36.77
C GLY A 182 28.51 21.48 -35.37
N ASP A 183 27.94 22.48 -34.70
CA ASP A 183 28.40 22.89 -33.36
C ASP A 183 28.06 21.85 -32.29
N ILE A 184 28.89 20.80 -32.24
CA ILE A 184 28.79 19.68 -31.34
C ILE A 184 28.98 20.14 -29.87
N THR A 185 29.84 21.13 -29.64
CA THR A 185 30.14 21.63 -28.29
C THR A 185 28.95 22.34 -27.67
N ARG A 186 28.28 23.20 -28.45
CA ARG A 186 27.05 23.88 -28.00
C ARG A 186 25.91 22.89 -27.75
N LYS A 187 25.75 21.89 -28.63
CA LYS A 187 24.74 20.83 -28.45
C LYS A 187 24.98 20.04 -27.14
N LYS A 188 26.22 19.62 -26.88
CA LYS A 188 26.59 18.95 -25.63
C LYS A 188 26.26 19.81 -24.40
N LYS A 189 26.69 21.08 -24.40
CA LYS A 189 26.46 22.00 -23.28
C LYS A 189 24.98 22.21 -22.98
N LEU A 190 24.13 22.32 -24.01
CA LEU A 190 22.67 22.45 -23.85
C LEU A 190 22.02 21.16 -23.29
N LEU A 191 22.47 19.98 -23.74
CA LEU A 191 21.99 18.71 -23.24
C LEU A 191 22.44 18.45 -21.79
N GLU A 192 23.66 18.86 -21.42
CA GLU A 192 24.15 18.78 -20.04
C GLU A 192 23.32 19.66 -19.11
N LYS A 193 23.09 20.93 -19.46
CA LYS A 193 22.20 21.81 -18.69
C LYS A 193 20.79 21.23 -18.51
N GLN A 194 20.24 20.61 -19.54
CA GLN A 194 18.95 19.96 -19.45
C GLN A 194 18.98 18.74 -18.50
N LYS A 195 20.06 17.96 -18.47
CA LYS A 195 20.23 16.84 -17.54
C LYS A 195 20.33 17.30 -16.08
N GLU A 196 20.99 18.42 -15.85
CA GLU A 196 21.14 19.02 -14.52
C GLU A 196 19.85 19.64 -13.98
N GLY A 197 18.79 19.72 -14.80
CA GLY A 197 17.51 20.31 -14.40
C GLY A 197 17.51 21.83 -14.30
N LYS A 198 18.45 22.46 -15.02
CA LYS A 198 18.60 23.93 -15.06
C LYS A 198 18.00 24.53 -16.34
#